data_ae37e7aae6020a2329efa134457878ef
#
_entry.id   ae37e7aae6020a2329efa134457878ef
#
_cell.length_a   1.000
_cell.length_b   1.000
_cell.length_c   1.000
_cell.angle_alpha   90.00
_cell.angle_beta   90.00
_cell.angle_gamma   90.00
#
_symmetry.space_group_name_H-M   'P 1'
#
loop_
_entity.id
_entity.type
_entity.pdbx_description
1 polymer ?
#
loop_
_entity_poly.entity_id
_entity_poly.type
_entity_poly.pdbx_seq_one_letter_code
_entity_poly.pdbx_strand_id
1 'polypeptide(L)'
;ITHSACFTENNVANTGIRLMSTTPQHVSGEGNFGRLEINNISGVLLDNDIYLEEDLAMTQGIFDIGEYLLSLGLNSNIQGSSYSATKMIKTDGVFSSQGVRKLFPTGATASFVYPMGTPGKYTPVTLSKSSSGTVGYVQINPVSKRHPSVIDPANALDYYWKVTSSGITGFTGSLVFNYLQSDVKGTLEASYMAARLIVPGTSWSMANTNNASTNLSGGKPAIWLPA
;
A
#
# COMPACT_ATOMS: atom_id res chain seq x y z
N ILE A 1 20.35 0.94 10.62
CA ILE A 1 19.87 1.24 11.98
C ILE A 1 19.15 0.02 12.50
N THR A 2 19.57 -0.47 13.63
CA THR A 2 18.90 -1.56 14.35
C THR A 2 18.20 -0.99 15.58
N HIS A 3 16.94 -1.30 15.76
CA HIS A 3 16.12 -0.87 16.88
C HIS A 3 15.65 -2.11 17.66
N SER A 4 15.98 -2.23 18.93
CA SER A 4 15.67 -3.41 19.73
C SER A 4 14.76 -3.07 20.90
N ALA A 5 13.51 -3.57 20.83
CA ALA A 5 12.52 -3.62 21.89
C ALA A 5 12.34 -2.30 22.71
N CYS A 6 12.58 -1.15 22.11
CA CYS A 6 12.39 0.14 22.74
C CYS A 6 11.56 1.07 21.83
N PHE A 7 11.29 2.26 22.31
CA PHE A 7 10.46 3.25 21.65
C PHE A 7 11.32 4.46 21.26
N THR A 8 11.23 4.92 20.02
CA THR A 8 12.02 6.07 19.53
C THR A 8 11.24 7.36 19.46
N GLU A 9 10.05 7.37 20.00
CA GLU A 9 9.19 8.53 19.99
C GLU A 9 9.64 9.53 21.08
N ASN A 10 9.48 10.80 20.85
CA ASN A 10 9.81 11.86 21.79
C ASN A 10 8.76 12.98 21.84
N ASN A 11 7.60 12.82 21.22
CA ASN A 11 6.48 13.77 21.22
C ASN A 11 6.84 15.22 20.81
N VAL A 12 7.97 15.41 20.15
CA VAL A 12 8.37 16.73 19.64
C VAL A 12 8.17 16.78 18.14
N ALA A 13 7.37 17.71 17.67
CA ALA A 13 7.10 17.87 16.25
C ALA A 13 8.40 17.96 15.43
N ASN A 14 8.45 17.21 14.32
CA ASN A 14 9.58 17.13 13.39
C ASN A 14 10.87 16.48 13.94
N THR A 15 10.79 15.80 15.06
CA THR A 15 11.88 14.92 15.52
C THR A 15 11.65 13.49 15.03
N GLY A 16 12.69 12.68 14.99
CA GLY A 16 12.64 11.30 14.51
C GLY A 16 13.96 10.89 13.87
N ILE A 17 13.93 9.74 13.23
CA ILE A 17 15.10 9.21 12.53
C ILE A 17 15.02 9.61 11.05
N ARG A 18 16.03 10.32 10.57
CA ARG A 18 16.23 10.60 9.15
C ARG A 18 17.29 9.68 8.59
N LEU A 19 16.93 8.96 7.54
CA LEU A 19 17.82 8.11 6.77
C LEU A 19 18.25 8.87 5.52
N MET A 20 19.53 9.30 5.50
CA MET A 20 20.12 9.99 4.37
C MET A 20 21.58 9.53 4.17
N SER A 21 21.90 9.16 2.93
CA SER A 21 23.22 8.66 2.56
C SER A 21 23.33 8.67 1.02
N THR A 22 24.56 8.43 0.54
CA THR A 22 24.84 8.17 -0.88
C THR A 22 24.90 6.65 -1.19
N THR A 23 24.72 5.80 -0.19
CA THR A 23 24.63 4.35 -0.30
C THR A 23 23.33 3.85 0.31
N PRO A 24 22.85 2.65 -0.07
CA PRO A 24 21.68 2.06 0.56
C PRO A 24 21.83 1.95 2.08
N GLN A 25 20.75 2.19 2.81
CA GLN A 25 20.69 2.06 4.25
C GLN A 25 19.68 0.98 4.64
N HIS A 26 19.88 0.37 5.82
CA HIS A 26 19.03 -0.69 6.33
C HIS A 26 18.32 -0.25 7.62
N VAL A 27 17.09 -0.69 7.77
CA VAL A 27 16.28 -0.53 8.99
C VAL A 27 15.89 -1.92 9.48
N SER A 28 16.23 -2.19 10.74
CA SER A 28 15.90 -3.46 11.38
C SER A 28 15.56 -3.24 12.87
N GLY A 29 15.06 -4.29 13.51
CA GLY A 29 14.77 -4.30 14.94
C GLY A 29 13.29 -4.54 15.26
N GLU A 30 13.00 -4.82 16.51
CA GLU A 30 11.68 -5.19 17.00
C GLU A 30 10.96 -4.06 17.78
N GLY A 31 11.57 -2.87 17.83
CA GLY A 31 11.01 -1.73 18.53
C GLY A 31 9.98 -0.95 17.70
N ASN A 32 9.20 -0.14 18.39
CA ASN A 32 8.32 0.82 17.75
C ASN A 32 9.11 2.06 17.34
N PHE A 33 9.01 2.42 16.08
CA PHE A 33 9.56 3.68 15.61
C PHE A 33 8.52 4.79 15.81
N GLY A 34 8.94 5.95 16.25
CA GLY A 34 8.16 7.17 16.17
C GLY A 34 8.07 7.63 14.72
N ARG A 35 8.71 8.76 14.41
CA ARG A 35 8.79 9.28 13.05
C ARG A 35 10.02 8.75 12.31
N LEU A 36 9.81 8.34 11.05
CA LEU A 36 10.89 7.92 10.16
C LEU A 36 10.87 8.78 8.90
N GLU A 37 12.02 9.29 8.47
CA GLU A 37 12.17 10.02 7.22
C GLU A 37 13.11 9.29 6.27
N ILE A 38 12.61 8.97 5.08
CA ILE A 38 13.37 8.41 3.96
C ILE A 38 13.81 9.55 3.07
N ASN A 39 15.10 9.89 3.13
CA ASN A 39 15.75 10.95 2.33
C ASN A 39 17.04 10.42 1.71
N ASN A 40 17.00 9.25 1.09
CA ASN A 40 18.14 8.57 0.52
C ASN A 40 17.86 8.14 -0.91
N ILE A 41 18.50 8.80 -1.88
CA ILE A 41 18.32 8.48 -3.30
C ILE A 41 18.76 7.06 -3.67
N SER A 42 19.71 6.50 -2.92
CA SER A 42 20.17 5.11 -3.09
C SER A 42 19.23 4.09 -2.45
N GLY A 43 18.18 4.56 -1.77
CA GLY A 43 17.15 3.74 -1.14
C GLY A 43 17.44 3.35 0.30
N VAL A 44 16.38 2.89 0.95
CA VAL A 44 16.39 2.32 2.30
C VAL A 44 15.72 0.96 2.22
N LEU A 45 16.33 -0.06 2.82
CA LEU A 45 15.83 -1.42 2.86
C LEU A 45 15.35 -1.77 4.26
N LEU A 46 14.24 -2.49 4.30
CA LEU A 46 13.71 -3.08 5.52
C LEU A 46 14.21 -4.51 5.65
N ASP A 47 14.73 -4.87 6.82
CA ASP A 47 15.29 -6.19 7.08
C ASP A 47 14.40 -7.08 7.96
N ASN A 48 13.31 -6.52 8.50
CA ASN A 48 12.28 -7.22 9.24
C ASN A 48 11.01 -6.37 9.33
N ASP A 49 9.91 -6.93 9.86
CA ASP A 49 8.68 -6.18 10.12
C ASP A 49 8.92 -5.03 11.09
N ILE A 50 8.34 -3.85 10.80
CA ILE A 50 8.40 -2.69 11.69
C ILE A 50 7.04 -2.07 11.93
N TYR A 51 6.95 -1.34 13.06
CA TYR A 51 5.79 -0.55 13.42
C TYR A 51 6.16 0.92 13.61
N LEU A 52 5.40 1.81 12.98
CA LEU A 52 5.53 3.27 13.09
C LEU A 52 4.32 3.83 13.84
N GLU A 53 4.58 4.50 14.96
CA GLU A 53 3.53 5.20 15.73
C GLU A 53 3.17 6.54 15.10
N GLU A 54 4.17 7.22 14.53
CA GLU A 54 4.07 8.53 13.91
C GLU A 54 4.30 8.46 12.40
N ASP A 55 4.58 9.58 11.79
CA ASP A 55 4.63 9.73 10.34
C ASP A 55 5.82 9.05 9.68
N LEU A 56 5.58 8.50 8.50
CA LEU A 56 6.58 8.15 7.53
C LEU A 56 6.73 9.31 6.53
N ALA A 57 7.84 10.02 6.56
CA ALA A 57 8.14 11.05 5.59
C ALA A 57 8.95 10.49 4.41
N MET A 58 8.39 10.55 3.22
CA MET A 58 9.03 10.13 1.96
C MET A 58 9.56 11.36 1.23
N THR A 59 10.78 11.79 1.56
CA THR A 59 11.42 12.97 0.97
C THR A 59 12.10 12.61 -0.35
N GLN A 60 12.88 11.52 -0.39
CA GLN A 60 13.62 11.09 -1.57
C GLN A 60 13.94 9.59 -1.53
N GLY A 61 13.90 8.94 -2.70
CA GLY A 61 14.30 7.55 -2.89
C GLY A 61 13.21 6.54 -2.56
N ILE A 62 13.56 5.28 -2.66
CA ILE A 62 12.67 4.14 -2.45
C ILE A 62 12.81 3.65 -1.01
N PHE A 63 11.70 3.40 -0.35
CA PHE A 63 11.64 2.57 0.85
C PHE A 63 11.26 1.14 0.45
N ASP A 64 12.27 0.30 0.33
CA ASP A 64 12.13 -1.10 -0.07
C ASP A 64 11.79 -1.96 1.14
N ILE A 65 10.54 -2.32 1.27
CA ILE A 65 10.07 -3.19 2.36
C ILE A 65 10.16 -4.68 1.99
N GLY A 66 10.49 -4.99 0.70
CA GLY A 66 10.65 -6.36 0.26
C GLY A 66 9.48 -7.25 0.58
N GLU A 67 9.73 -8.31 1.34
CA GLU A 67 8.73 -9.26 1.84
C GLU A 67 8.23 -8.95 3.27
N TYR A 68 8.65 -7.82 3.85
CA TYR A 68 8.32 -7.47 5.23
C TYR A 68 7.06 -6.61 5.34
N LEU A 69 6.54 -6.51 6.56
CA LEU A 69 5.38 -5.71 6.90
C LEU A 69 5.81 -4.35 7.45
N LEU A 70 5.32 -3.30 6.78
CA LEU A 70 5.31 -1.95 7.33
C LEU A 70 3.96 -1.66 7.96
N SER A 71 3.90 -1.58 9.28
CA SER A 71 2.70 -1.23 10.03
C SER A 71 2.70 0.23 10.45
N LEU A 72 1.62 0.93 10.14
CA LEU A 72 1.39 2.33 10.48
C LEU A 72 0.31 2.42 11.57
N GLY A 73 0.64 3.07 12.68
CA GLY A 73 -0.23 3.27 13.82
C GLY A 73 -1.45 4.14 13.51
N LEU A 74 -2.28 4.37 14.53
CA LEU A 74 -3.53 5.08 14.38
C LEU A 74 -3.33 6.52 13.89
N ASN A 75 -2.33 7.20 14.41
CA ASN A 75 -2.00 8.60 14.11
C ASN A 75 -0.97 8.76 12.97
N SER A 76 -0.37 7.66 12.51
CA SER A 76 0.65 7.69 11.46
C SER A 76 0.07 8.08 10.11
N ASN A 77 0.78 8.92 9.38
CA ASN A 77 0.50 9.23 7.99
C ASN A 77 1.75 9.03 7.13
N ILE A 78 1.55 8.89 5.82
CA ILE A 78 2.65 8.91 4.86
C ILE A 78 2.70 10.31 4.25
N GLN A 79 3.76 11.03 4.56
CA GLN A 79 3.99 12.39 4.10
C GLN A 79 4.92 12.39 2.90
N GLY A 80 4.62 13.23 1.93
CA GLY A 80 5.42 13.40 0.73
C GLY A 80 4.57 13.81 -0.48
N SER A 81 5.24 14.08 -1.57
CA SER A 81 4.61 14.46 -2.85
C SER A 81 5.44 13.92 -4.02
N SER A 82 4.91 14.01 -5.23
CA SER A 82 5.62 13.60 -6.45
C SER A 82 6.14 12.16 -6.40
N TYR A 83 5.29 11.25 -5.94
CA TYR A 83 5.61 9.83 -5.91
C TYR A 83 5.75 9.26 -7.32
N SER A 84 6.64 8.30 -7.48
CA SER A 84 6.95 7.66 -8.76
C SER A 84 7.62 6.31 -8.53
N ALA A 85 7.98 5.60 -9.59
CA ALA A 85 8.74 4.36 -9.51
C ALA A 85 10.14 4.49 -8.87
N THR A 86 10.63 5.72 -8.69
CA THR A 86 11.90 6.03 -8.01
C THR A 86 11.71 6.66 -6.64
N LYS A 87 10.47 6.91 -6.23
CA LYS A 87 10.10 7.47 -4.93
C LYS A 87 8.78 6.88 -4.46
N MET A 88 8.85 5.75 -3.80
CA MET A 88 7.68 5.00 -3.33
C MET A 88 8.06 4.02 -2.22
N ILE A 89 7.08 3.41 -1.58
CA ILE A 89 7.24 2.19 -0.80
C ILE A 89 7.20 1.02 -1.79
N LYS A 90 8.27 0.26 -1.87
CA LYS A 90 8.40 -0.86 -2.81
C LYS A 90 8.28 -2.20 -2.07
N THR A 91 7.43 -3.09 -2.57
CA THR A 91 7.37 -4.50 -2.18
C THR A 91 8.12 -5.38 -3.18
N ASP A 92 8.27 -6.66 -2.87
CA ASP A 92 8.85 -7.65 -3.77
C ASP A 92 7.96 -7.97 -5.00
N GLY A 93 6.69 -7.58 -4.96
CA GLY A 93 5.73 -7.84 -6.05
C GLY A 93 5.20 -9.27 -6.13
N VAL A 94 5.46 -10.09 -5.11
CA VAL A 94 4.94 -11.45 -5.02
C VAL A 94 3.77 -11.55 -4.02
N PHE A 95 3.01 -12.63 -4.12
CA PHE A 95 1.92 -12.88 -3.19
C PHE A 95 2.47 -13.33 -1.85
N SER A 96 2.51 -12.41 -0.90
CA SER A 96 2.90 -12.65 0.49
C SER A 96 1.79 -12.21 1.44
N SER A 97 1.98 -12.44 2.74
CA SER A 97 1.09 -11.91 3.79
C SER A 97 1.42 -10.47 4.17
N GLN A 98 2.50 -9.94 3.66
CA GLN A 98 3.08 -8.65 4.04
C GLN A 98 2.63 -7.49 3.14
N GLY A 99 3.25 -6.36 3.25
CA GLY A 99 2.92 -5.13 2.54
C GLY A 99 2.81 -3.94 3.49
N VAL A 100 1.95 -2.98 3.19
CA VAL A 100 1.72 -1.81 4.04
C VAL A 100 0.37 -1.94 4.74
N ARG A 101 0.41 -1.94 6.06
CA ARG A 101 -0.75 -1.97 6.96
C ARG A 101 -0.95 -0.60 7.59
N LYS A 102 -2.17 -0.07 7.55
CA LYS A 102 -2.54 1.17 8.24
C LYS A 102 -3.71 0.92 9.18
N LEU A 103 -3.57 1.38 10.42
CA LEU A 103 -4.63 1.35 11.42
C LEU A 103 -5.52 2.59 11.25
N PHE A 104 -6.83 2.40 11.20
CA PHE A 104 -7.83 3.46 11.02
C PHE A 104 -8.71 3.64 12.26
N PRO A 105 -9.05 4.90 12.63
CA PRO A 105 -9.98 5.18 13.71
C PRO A 105 -11.41 4.80 13.33
N THR A 106 -12.32 4.85 14.29
CA THR A 106 -13.77 4.81 14.04
C THR A 106 -14.22 6.03 13.21
N GLY A 107 -15.43 5.95 12.66
CA GLY A 107 -16.02 7.06 11.89
C GLY A 107 -15.39 7.24 10.49
N ALA A 108 -15.49 8.45 9.97
CA ALA A 108 -14.92 8.82 8.68
C ALA A 108 -13.41 9.04 8.75
N THR A 109 -12.73 8.77 7.66
CA THR A 109 -11.32 9.12 7.47
C THR A 109 -11.20 9.79 6.10
N ALA A 110 -10.56 10.93 6.06
CA ALA A 110 -10.15 11.54 4.81
C ALA A 110 -9.31 10.55 3.98
N SER A 111 -9.18 10.83 2.71
CA SER A 111 -8.42 10.01 1.79
C SER A 111 -7.01 9.68 2.32
N PHE A 112 -6.67 8.40 2.35
CA PHE A 112 -5.35 7.90 2.68
C PHE A 112 -4.72 7.24 1.46
N VAL A 113 -3.54 7.71 1.08
CA VAL A 113 -2.80 7.17 -0.06
C VAL A 113 -1.73 6.21 0.43
N TYR A 114 -1.72 5.00 -0.12
CA TYR A 114 -0.62 4.06 -0.05
C TYR A 114 0.28 4.31 -1.28
N PRO A 115 1.38 5.07 -1.16
CA PRO A 115 2.24 5.41 -2.28
C PRO A 115 3.21 4.27 -2.56
N MET A 116 2.70 3.16 -3.04
CA MET A 116 3.43 1.90 -3.14
C MET A 116 3.45 1.31 -4.55
N GLY A 117 4.27 0.30 -4.71
CA GLY A 117 4.38 -0.44 -5.96
C GLY A 117 5.32 -1.63 -5.85
N THR A 118 5.72 -2.13 -6.99
CA THR A 118 6.63 -3.27 -7.15
C THR A 118 7.87 -2.83 -7.94
N PRO A 119 8.90 -3.65 -8.12
CA PRO A 119 10.08 -3.24 -8.88
C PRO A 119 9.76 -2.57 -10.22
N GLY A 120 10.11 -1.29 -10.35
CA GLY A 120 9.90 -0.47 -11.55
C GLY A 120 8.46 -0.01 -11.80
N LYS A 121 7.49 -0.36 -10.95
CA LYS A 121 6.07 -0.04 -11.13
C LYS A 121 5.52 0.72 -9.92
N TYR A 122 5.11 1.96 -10.12
CA TYR A 122 4.38 2.74 -9.13
C TYR A 122 2.88 2.54 -9.33
N THR A 123 2.22 1.88 -8.40
CA THR A 123 0.82 1.44 -8.49
C THR A 123 0.07 1.75 -7.19
N PRO A 124 -0.08 3.05 -6.85
CA PRO A 124 -0.63 3.45 -5.57
C PRO A 124 -2.09 3.04 -5.40
N VAL A 125 -2.47 2.94 -4.13
CA VAL A 125 -3.86 2.71 -3.74
C VAL A 125 -4.33 3.86 -2.87
N THR A 126 -5.49 4.41 -3.19
CA THR A 126 -6.14 5.44 -2.38
C THR A 126 -7.36 4.86 -1.69
N LEU A 127 -7.40 4.95 -0.38
CA LEU A 127 -8.53 4.54 0.45
C LEU A 127 -9.28 5.79 0.92
N SER A 128 -10.59 5.80 0.72
CA SER A 128 -11.51 6.81 1.30
C SER A 128 -12.53 6.08 2.15
N LYS A 129 -12.57 6.38 3.45
CA LYS A 129 -13.46 5.74 4.41
C LYS A 129 -14.53 6.73 4.86
N SER A 130 -15.80 6.43 4.58
CA SER A 130 -16.94 7.25 5.02
C SER A 130 -17.36 6.92 6.44
N SER A 131 -17.27 5.65 6.85
CA SER A 131 -17.57 5.23 8.22
C SER A 131 -16.90 3.90 8.58
N SER A 132 -16.73 3.67 9.87
CA SER A 132 -16.53 2.35 10.47
C SER A 132 -16.96 2.37 11.93
N GLY A 133 -17.43 1.23 12.45
CA GLY A 133 -17.90 1.11 13.82
C GLY A 133 -16.76 0.87 14.82
N THR A 134 -15.65 0.29 14.38
CA THR A 134 -14.51 -0.05 15.24
C THR A 134 -13.19 0.39 14.62
N VAL A 135 -12.19 0.55 15.47
CA VAL A 135 -10.79 0.67 15.05
C VAL A 135 -10.33 -0.63 14.43
N GLY A 136 -9.61 -0.55 13.33
CA GLY A 136 -9.04 -1.71 12.68
C GLY A 136 -8.09 -1.33 11.56
N TYR A 137 -7.49 -2.31 10.91
CA TYR A 137 -6.52 -2.02 9.86
C TYR A 137 -7.01 -2.45 8.47
N VAL A 138 -6.46 -1.76 7.48
CA VAL A 138 -6.44 -2.18 6.08
C VAL A 138 -4.98 -2.33 5.65
N GLN A 139 -4.68 -3.44 5.03
CA GLN A 139 -3.34 -3.77 4.55
C GLN A 139 -3.39 -4.02 3.04
N ILE A 140 -2.42 -3.46 2.33
CA ILE A 140 -2.29 -3.56 0.87
C ILE A 140 -0.95 -4.22 0.54
N ASN A 141 -1.01 -5.20 -0.37
CA ASN A 141 0.18 -5.78 -1.00
C ASN A 141 -0.05 -5.89 -2.51
N PRO A 142 0.65 -5.13 -3.34
CA PRO A 142 0.60 -5.24 -4.79
C PRO A 142 1.37 -6.47 -5.27
N VAL A 143 0.85 -7.12 -6.31
CA VAL A 143 1.42 -8.33 -6.90
C VAL A 143 1.62 -8.12 -8.41
N SER A 144 2.87 -8.19 -8.87
CA SER A 144 3.27 -7.92 -10.26
C SER A 144 3.13 -9.16 -11.15
N LYS A 145 1.95 -9.74 -11.17
CA LYS A 145 1.54 -10.80 -12.09
C LYS A 145 0.02 -10.88 -12.16
N ARG A 146 -0.50 -11.55 -13.18
CA ARG A 146 -1.92 -11.83 -13.30
C ARG A 146 -2.40 -12.74 -12.15
N HIS A 147 -3.60 -12.46 -11.65
CA HIS A 147 -4.22 -13.34 -10.66
C HIS A 147 -4.52 -14.72 -11.27
N PRO A 148 -4.19 -15.84 -10.60
CA PRO A 148 -4.34 -17.18 -11.17
C PRO A 148 -5.78 -17.58 -11.47
N SER A 149 -6.77 -17.00 -10.80
CA SER A 149 -8.20 -17.28 -11.02
C SER A 149 -8.86 -16.38 -12.06
N VAL A 150 -8.09 -15.65 -12.87
CA VAL A 150 -8.65 -14.86 -13.99
C VAL A 150 -9.18 -15.80 -15.05
N ILE A 151 -10.45 -15.58 -15.45
CA ILE A 151 -11.16 -16.45 -16.43
C ILE A 151 -10.70 -16.16 -17.86
N ASP A 152 -10.52 -14.88 -18.20
CA ASP A 152 -10.03 -14.45 -19.52
C ASP A 152 -8.65 -13.81 -19.41
N PRO A 153 -7.59 -14.60 -19.53
CA PRO A 153 -6.23 -14.10 -19.43
C PRO A 153 -5.78 -13.21 -20.58
N ALA A 154 -6.49 -13.20 -21.69
CA ALA A 154 -6.19 -12.34 -22.82
C ALA A 154 -6.70 -10.91 -22.63
N ASN A 155 -7.67 -10.70 -21.75
CA ASN A 155 -8.29 -9.41 -21.47
C ASN A 155 -8.29 -9.12 -19.95
N ALA A 156 -7.12 -9.11 -19.34
CA ALA A 156 -6.96 -8.89 -17.90
C ALA A 156 -5.71 -8.08 -17.60
N LEU A 157 -5.57 -7.59 -16.38
CA LEU A 157 -4.32 -7.01 -15.91
C LEU A 157 -3.31 -8.10 -15.56
N ASP A 158 -2.06 -7.88 -15.94
CA ASP A 158 -0.91 -8.62 -15.39
C ASP A 158 -0.45 -8.02 -14.06
N TYR A 159 -1.42 -7.60 -13.25
CA TYR A 159 -1.21 -6.98 -11.94
C TYR A 159 -2.47 -7.10 -11.09
N TYR A 160 -2.31 -7.27 -9.79
CA TYR A 160 -3.42 -7.21 -8.84
C TYR A 160 -2.96 -6.78 -7.45
N TRP A 161 -3.89 -6.50 -6.55
CA TRP A 161 -3.62 -6.15 -5.16
C TRP A 161 -4.28 -7.15 -4.24
N LYS A 162 -3.52 -7.60 -3.24
CA LYS A 162 -4.07 -8.28 -2.08
C LYS A 162 -4.44 -7.24 -1.05
N VAL A 163 -5.70 -7.20 -0.70
CA VAL A 163 -6.23 -6.33 0.36
C VAL A 163 -6.71 -7.20 1.50
N THR A 164 -6.26 -6.93 2.69
CA THR A 164 -6.75 -7.60 3.90
C THR A 164 -7.16 -6.55 4.93
N SER A 165 -8.12 -6.89 5.78
CA SER A 165 -8.55 -6.03 6.88
C SER A 165 -8.84 -6.87 8.12
N SER A 166 -8.72 -6.29 9.30
CA SER A 166 -9.14 -6.90 10.55
C SER A 166 -9.49 -5.84 11.58
N GLY A 167 -10.40 -6.17 12.48
CA GLY A 167 -10.88 -5.26 13.52
C GLY A 167 -11.89 -4.20 13.03
N ILE A 168 -11.93 -3.87 11.76
CA ILE A 168 -12.86 -2.92 11.19
C ILE A 168 -14.24 -3.55 10.98
N THR A 169 -15.27 -3.01 11.59
CA THR A 169 -16.66 -3.40 11.40
C THR A 169 -17.46 -2.27 10.77
N GLY A 170 -18.53 -2.60 10.01
CA GLY A 170 -19.38 -1.58 9.39
C GLY A 170 -18.62 -0.63 8.46
N PHE A 171 -17.62 -1.14 7.78
CA PHE A 171 -16.81 -0.34 6.86
C PHE A 171 -17.64 0.11 5.65
N THR A 172 -17.66 1.42 5.42
CA THR A 172 -18.20 2.03 4.21
C THR A 172 -17.13 2.94 3.61
N GLY A 173 -16.85 2.78 2.32
CA GLY A 173 -15.80 3.54 1.66
C GLY A 173 -15.46 3.00 0.28
N SER A 174 -14.37 3.49 -0.27
CA SER A 174 -13.87 3.09 -1.58
C SER A 174 -12.36 2.92 -1.57
N LEU A 175 -11.89 2.07 -2.48
CA LEU A 175 -10.48 1.92 -2.82
C LEU A 175 -10.31 2.25 -4.31
N VAL A 176 -9.35 3.09 -4.62
CA VAL A 176 -8.94 3.39 -6.00
C VAL A 176 -7.56 2.81 -6.21
N PHE A 177 -7.44 1.95 -7.20
CA PHE A 177 -6.19 1.28 -7.58
C PHE A 177 -5.66 1.87 -8.88
N ASN A 178 -4.39 2.21 -8.91
CA ASN A 178 -3.74 2.70 -10.12
C ASN A 178 -2.84 1.60 -10.69
N TYR A 179 -2.96 1.33 -11.97
CA TYR A 179 -2.14 0.36 -12.69
C TYR A 179 -1.42 1.03 -13.86
N LEU A 180 -0.42 0.36 -14.40
CA LEU A 180 0.29 0.85 -15.58
C LEU A 180 -0.33 0.30 -16.87
N GLN A 181 -0.31 1.10 -17.93
CA GLN A 181 -0.79 0.68 -19.25
C GLN A 181 -0.05 -0.56 -19.77
N SER A 182 1.22 -0.73 -19.37
CA SER A 182 2.01 -1.92 -19.73
C SER A 182 1.48 -3.22 -19.13
N ASP A 183 0.66 -3.16 -18.10
CA ASP A 183 0.05 -4.32 -17.45
C ASP A 183 -1.30 -4.71 -18.06
N VAL A 184 -1.84 -3.86 -18.93
CA VAL A 184 -3.10 -4.11 -19.65
C VAL A 184 -2.88 -5.13 -20.76
N LYS A 185 -3.73 -6.17 -20.80
CA LYS A 185 -3.75 -7.17 -21.88
C LYS A 185 -5.02 -7.05 -22.70
N GLY A 186 -4.88 -7.29 -24.00
CA GLY A 186 -5.98 -7.22 -24.95
C GLY A 186 -6.37 -5.78 -25.31
N THR A 187 -7.48 -5.66 -26.02
CA THR A 187 -7.97 -4.39 -26.60
C THR A 187 -9.22 -3.86 -25.90
N LEU A 188 -9.71 -4.56 -24.88
CA LEU A 188 -10.99 -4.28 -24.21
C LEU A 188 -10.83 -3.57 -22.86
N GLU A 189 -9.75 -2.82 -22.66
CA GLU A 189 -9.52 -2.10 -21.39
C GLU A 189 -10.72 -1.25 -20.96
N ALA A 190 -11.41 -0.64 -21.93
CA ALA A 190 -12.63 0.15 -21.64
C ALA A 190 -13.75 -0.67 -20.97
N SER A 191 -13.72 -1.99 -21.14
CA SER A 191 -14.67 -2.94 -20.56
C SER A 191 -14.17 -3.61 -19.28
N TYR A 192 -12.97 -3.29 -18.82
CA TYR A 192 -12.46 -3.84 -17.57
C TYR A 192 -13.35 -3.46 -16.41
N MET A 193 -13.70 -4.46 -15.62
CA MET A 193 -14.49 -4.28 -14.42
C MET A 193 -13.62 -4.59 -13.21
N ALA A 194 -13.81 -3.80 -12.17
CA ALA A 194 -13.26 -4.13 -10.88
C ALA A 194 -13.94 -5.40 -10.35
N ALA A 195 -13.17 -6.38 -9.96
CA ALA A 195 -13.67 -7.62 -9.41
C ALA A 195 -12.94 -7.95 -8.11
N ARG A 196 -13.68 -8.52 -7.18
CA ARG A 196 -13.18 -8.99 -5.90
C ARG A 196 -13.31 -10.50 -5.84
N LEU A 197 -12.22 -11.18 -5.50
CA LEU A 197 -12.24 -12.59 -5.12
C LEU A 197 -12.38 -12.70 -3.61
N ILE A 198 -13.43 -13.34 -3.13
CA ILE A 198 -13.65 -13.58 -1.70
C ILE A 198 -12.92 -14.86 -1.29
N VAL A 199 -11.98 -14.75 -0.37
CA VAL A 199 -11.21 -15.90 0.16
C VAL A 199 -11.77 -16.31 1.53
N PRO A 200 -11.97 -17.63 1.81
CA PRO A 200 -11.69 -18.77 0.93
C PRO A 200 -12.81 -19.02 -0.07
N GLY A 201 -12.50 -18.89 -1.36
CA GLY A 201 -13.48 -19.15 -2.40
C GLY A 201 -12.89 -18.97 -3.78
N THR A 202 -13.64 -19.38 -4.78
CA THR A 202 -13.29 -19.23 -6.20
C THR A 202 -14.25 -18.29 -6.94
N SER A 203 -15.21 -17.71 -6.21
CA SER A 203 -16.23 -16.85 -6.80
C SER A 203 -15.78 -15.39 -6.84
N TRP A 204 -15.88 -14.80 -8.01
CA TRP A 204 -15.67 -13.37 -8.21
C TRP A 204 -16.95 -12.59 -7.94
N SER A 205 -16.87 -11.57 -7.12
CA SER A 205 -17.91 -10.55 -6.98
C SER A 205 -17.51 -9.35 -7.81
N MET A 206 -18.33 -8.99 -8.78
CA MET A 206 -18.11 -7.80 -9.60
C MET A 206 -18.49 -6.57 -8.78
N ALA A 207 -17.61 -5.59 -8.73
CA ALA A 207 -17.94 -4.31 -8.14
C ALA A 207 -18.77 -3.50 -9.11
N ASN A 208 -19.94 -3.07 -8.66
CA ASN A 208 -20.87 -2.25 -9.45
C ASN A 208 -20.40 -0.79 -9.52
N THR A 209 -19.25 -0.54 -10.10
CA THR A 209 -18.74 0.82 -10.22
C THR A 209 -18.31 1.09 -11.65
N ASN A 210 -19.20 1.69 -12.41
CA ASN A 210 -18.89 2.39 -13.66
C ASN A 210 -18.08 3.70 -13.43
N ASN A 211 -17.51 3.91 -12.26
CA ASN A 211 -16.63 5.04 -11.99
C ASN A 211 -15.21 4.70 -12.40
N ALA A 212 -14.95 4.89 -13.67
CA ALA A 212 -13.62 5.05 -14.20
C ALA A 212 -13.00 6.33 -13.61
N SER A 213 -12.45 6.27 -12.41
CA SER A 213 -11.59 7.34 -11.97
C SER A 213 -10.15 6.99 -12.33
N THR A 214 -9.58 7.84 -13.11
CA THR A 214 -8.20 8.10 -13.48
C THR A 214 -7.15 7.22 -12.79
N ASN A 215 -6.53 6.35 -13.54
CA ASN A 215 -5.18 5.93 -13.21
C ASN A 215 -4.19 7.05 -13.59
N LEU A 216 -2.94 6.94 -13.16
CA LEU A 216 -1.86 7.87 -13.56
C LEU A 216 -1.57 7.83 -15.07
N SER A 217 -2.17 6.92 -15.81
CA SER A 217 -2.07 6.71 -17.26
C SER A 217 -3.41 6.50 -17.98
N GLY A 218 -4.52 6.78 -17.33
CA GLY A 218 -5.86 6.78 -17.97
C GLY A 218 -6.72 5.51 -17.80
N GLY A 219 -6.42 4.60 -16.87
CA GLY A 219 -7.18 3.34 -16.68
C GLY A 219 -8.21 3.33 -15.54
N LYS A 220 -8.92 2.23 -15.40
CA LYS A 220 -10.06 2.04 -14.48
C LYS A 220 -9.68 1.32 -13.17
N PRO A 221 -10.39 1.55 -12.06
CA PRO A 221 -10.06 0.92 -10.78
C PRO A 221 -10.43 -0.57 -10.73
N ALA A 222 -9.60 -1.35 -10.05
CA ALA A 222 -9.92 -2.69 -9.59
C ALA A 222 -10.11 -2.67 -8.06
N ILE A 223 -11.16 -3.28 -7.53
CA ILE A 223 -11.47 -3.24 -6.09
C ILE A 223 -11.29 -4.63 -5.48
N TRP A 224 -10.63 -4.68 -4.33
CA TRP A 224 -10.51 -5.87 -3.52
C TRP A 224 -10.78 -5.56 -2.05
N LEU A 225 -11.77 -6.20 -1.43
CA LEU A 225 -11.98 -6.21 0.01
C LEU A 225 -12.26 -7.64 0.47
N PRO A 226 -11.53 -8.19 1.43
CA PRO A 226 -11.94 -9.43 2.07
C PRO A 226 -13.17 -9.18 2.95
N ALA A 227 -13.97 -10.22 3.12
CA ALA A 227 -15.09 -10.22 4.05
C ALA A 227 -14.59 -10.26 5.50
#